data_49a70c42e695df48a2ad83e9cccf82f4
#
_entry.id   49a70c42e695df48a2ad83e9cccf82f4
#
_cell.length_a   1.000
_cell.length_b   1.000
_cell.length_c   1.000
_cell.angle_alpha   90.00
_cell.angle_beta   90.00
_cell.angle_gamma   90.00
#
_symmetry.space_group_name_H-M   'P 1'
#
loop_
_entity.id
_entity.type
_entity.pdbx_description
1 polymer ?
#
loop_
_entity_poly.entity_id
_entity_poly.type
_entity_poly.pdbx_seq_one_letter_code
_entity_poly.pdbx_strand_id
1 'polypeptide(L)' 'MAIGRISGPLLKSNLLRNGVDLAFETDLLYLDVTNRRIGVKTTSPQYALDVQGVARVTDLEITN' A
#
# COMPACT_ATOMS: atom_id res chain seq x y z
N MET A 1 -26.92 -12.69 -1.21
CA MET A 1 -26.04 -12.95 -0.11
C MET A 1 -25.21 -11.72 0.20
N ALA A 2 -25.17 -11.39 1.44
CA ALA A 2 -24.37 -10.25 1.85
C ALA A 2 -22.91 -10.63 1.78
N ILE A 3 -22.22 -10.06 0.86
CA ILE A 3 -20.83 -10.35 0.69
C ILE A 3 -20.03 -9.30 1.41
N GLY A 4 -19.14 -9.74 2.22
CA GLY A 4 -18.11 -8.86 2.64
C GLY A 4 -18.53 -7.63 3.40
N ARG A 5 -19.51 -7.78 4.23
CA ARG A 5 -19.69 -6.72 5.20
C ARG A 5 -18.57 -6.89 6.22
N ILE A 6 -17.59 -6.05 6.13
CA ILE A 6 -16.46 -6.11 7.03
C ILE A 6 -16.76 -5.29 8.27
N SER A 7 -16.77 -5.94 9.41
CA SER A 7 -17.00 -5.24 10.67
C SER A 7 -15.76 -4.44 11.05
N GLY A 8 -15.93 -3.47 11.95
CA GLY A 8 -14.84 -2.65 12.42
C GLY A 8 -13.64 -3.44 12.93
N PRO A 9 -13.84 -4.40 13.84
CA PRO A 9 -12.72 -5.21 14.33
C PRO A 9 -12.03 -6.01 13.25
N LEU A 10 -12.81 -6.55 12.33
CA LEU A 10 -12.25 -7.33 11.23
C LEU A 10 -11.47 -6.43 10.28
N LEU A 11 -11.99 -5.25 9.99
CA LEU A 11 -11.31 -4.28 9.14
C LEU A 11 -10.00 -3.83 9.78
N LYS A 12 -10.02 -3.55 11.08
CA LYS A 12 -8.82 -3.17 11.80
C LYS A 12 -7.78 -4.27 11.75
N SER A 13 -8.21 -5.52 11.92
CA SER A 13 -7.32 -6.66 11.90
C SER A 13 -6.67 -6.82 10.52
N ASN A 14 -7.41 -6.51 9.46
CA ASN A 14 -6.87 -6.61 8.12
C ASN A 14 -5.96 -5.44 7.76
N LEU A 15 -6.23 -4.26 8.29
CA LEU A 15 -5.42 -3.08 7.98
C LEU A 15 -4.20 -2.97 8.86
N LEU A 16 -4.31 -3.40 10.12
CA LEU A 16 -3.15 -3.49 10.99
C LEU A 16 -2.48 -4.82 10.73
N ARG A 17 -1.58 -4.85 9.81
CA ARG A 17 -1.07 -6.09 9.22
C ARG A 17 -0.11 -6.89 10.09
N ASN A 18 0.44 -6.28 11.13
CA ASN A 18 1.39 -6.96 12.02
C ASN A 18 2.57 -7.57 11.26
N GLY A 19 3.10 -6.81 10.32
CA GLY A 19 4.25 -7.25 9.54
C GLY A 19 3.90 -8.02 8.28
N VAL A 20 2.61 -8.16 7.97
CA VAL A 20 2.18 -8.86 6.76
C VAL A 20 1.82 -7.84 5.69
N ASP A 21 2.41 -7.99 4.51
CA ASP A 21 2.17 -7.07 3.41
C ASP A 21 0.73 -7.15 2.90
N LEU A 22 0.27 -6.05 2.32
CA LEU A 22 -1.06 -5.96 1.74
C LEU A 22 -0.93 -5.44 0.31
N ALA A 23 -1.59 -6.12 -0.62
CA ALA A 23 -1.55 -5.72 -2.01
C ALA A 23 -2.96 -5.61 -2.57
N PHE A 24 -3.17 -4.59 -3.42
CA PHE A 24 -4.38 -4.47 -4.22
C PHE A 24 -4.02 -4.85 -5.64
N GLU A 25 -4.72 -5.81 -6.21
CA GLU A 25 -4.47 -6.31 -7.57
C GLU A 25 -3.00 -6.70 -7.77
N THR A 26 -2.45 -7.39 -6.79
CA THR A 26 -1.10 -7.95 -6.81
C THR A 26 -0.01 -6.87 -6.73
N ASP A 27 0.00 -5.93 -7.67
CA ASP A 27 1.06 -4.93 -7.72
C ASP A 27 0.55 -3.51 -7.95
N LEU A 28 -0.76 -3.34 -8.12
CA LEU A 28 -1.30 -2.00 -8.38
C LEU A 28 -0.96 -1.04 -7.25
N LEU A 29 -1.20 -1.46 -6.04
CA LEU A 29 -0.80 -0.74 -4.84
C LEU A 29 -0.29 -1.76 -3.84
N TYR A 30 0.98 -1.71 -3.56
CA TYR A 30 1.62 -2.67 -2.69
C TYR A 30 2.12 -1.99 -1.43
N LEU A 31 1.66 -2.48 -0.29
CA LEU A 31 2.05 -1.94 1.01
C LEU A 31 3.02 -2.92 1.66
N ASP A 32 4.29 -2.60 1.59
CA ASP A 32 5.35 -3.42 2.16
C ASP A 32 5.53 -3.04 3.62
N VAL A 33 4.84 -3.77 4.48
CA VAL A 33 4.81 -3.46 5.91
C VAL A 33 6.16 -3.75 6.56
N THR A 34 6.84 -4.79 6.10
CA THR A 34 8.13 -5.17 6.66
C THR A 34 9.17 -4.07 6.50
N ASN A 35 9.26 -3.50 5.32
CA ASN A 35 10.23 -2.46 5.01
C ASN A 35 9.65 -1.05 5.06
N ARG A 36 8.35 -0.93 5.34
CA ARG A 36 7.64 0.34 5.43
C ARG A 36 7.75 1.14 4.14
N ARG A 37 7.42 0.47 3.04
CA ARG A 37 7.48 1.08 1.71
C ARG A 37 6.15 0.89 0.99
N ILE A 38 5.86 1.79 0.09
CA ILE A 38 4.65 1.73 -0.72
C ILE A 38 5.08 1.63 -2.17
N GLY A 39 4.56 0.62 -2.86
CA GLY A 39 4.85 0.42 -4.26
C GLY A 39 3.62 0.66 -5.11
N VAL A 40 3.79 1.36 -6.21
CA VAL A 40 2.78 1.52 -7.24
C VAL A 40 3.28 0.81 -8.47
N LYS A 41 2.60 -0.25 -8.86
CA LYS A 41 2.99 -1.13 -9.97
C LYS A 41 4.27 -1.90 -9.68
N THR A 42 4.60 -2.12 -8.43
CA THR A 42 5.76 -2.93 -8.06
C THR A 42 5.50 -3.64 -6.76
N THR A 43 5.91 -4.89 -6.68
CA THR A 43 5.84 -5.67 -5.45
C THR A 43 7.14 -5.59 -4.66
N SER A 44 8.13 -4.88 -5.19
CA SER A 44 9.44 -4.75 -4.56
C SER A 44 9.86 -3.30 -4.50
N PRO A 45 9.15 -2.48 -3.72
CA PRO A 45 9.51 -1.07 -3.63
C PRO A 45 10.90 -0.90 -3.03
N GLN A 46 11.71 -0.06 -3.65
CA GLN A 46 13.07 0.19 -3.21
C GLN A 46 13.22 1.46 -2.37
N TYR A 47 12.16 2.24 -2.32
CA TYR A 47 12.13 3.50 -1.58
C TYR A 47 10.82 3.58 -0.81
N ALA A 48 10.70 4.54 0.08
CA ALA A 48 9.49 4.72 0.86
C ALA A 48 8.25 4.79 -0.03
N LEU A 49 8.39 5.39 -1.19
CA LEU A 49 7.36 5.40 -2.22
C LEU A 49 8.04 5.13 -3.55
N ASP A 50 7.70 4.00 -4.15
CA ASP A 50 8.30 3.58 -5.41
C ASP A 50 7.20 3.45 -6.46
N VAL A 51 7.23 4.33 -7.46
CA VAL A 51 6.26 4.33 -8.55
C VAL A 51 6.94 3.86 -9.82
N GLN A 52 6.51 2.71 -10.32
CA GLN A 52 7.01 2.18 -11.59
C GLN A 52 6.18 2.75 -12.72
N GLY A 53 6.46 3.99 -13.06
CA GLY A 53 5.71 4.71 -14.07
C GLY A 53 5.86 6.19 -13.83
N VAL A 54 5.00 6.96 -14.48
CA VAL A 54 5.03 8.42 -14.33
C VAL A 54 4.12 8.82 -13.17
N ALA A 55 4.67 9.54 -12.23
CA ALA A 55 3.91 10.12 -11.13
C ALA A 55 3.58 11.56 -11.45
N ARG A 56 2.30 11.93 -11.32
CA ARG A 56 1.86 13.29 -11.55
C ARG A 56 1.48 13.91 -10.21
N VAL A 57 2.13 14.99 -9.87
CA VAL A 57 1.91 15.68 -8.61
C VAL A 57 1.68 17.16 -8.89
N THR A 58 0.57 17.68 -8.37
CA THR A 58 0.27 19.10 -8.55
C THR A 58 1.25 19.97 -7.78
N ASP A 59 1.54 19.57 -6.56
CA ASP A 59 2.45 20.29 -5.68
C ASP A 59 3.33 19.29 -4.97
N LEU A 60 4.59 19.21 -5.34
CA LEU A 60 5.54 18.32 -4.70
C LEU A 60 6.48 19.12 -3.82
N GLU A 61 6.44 18.87 -2.53
CA GLU A 61 7.36 19.48 -1.59
C GLU A 61 8.44 18.47 -1.22
N ILE A 62 9.68 18.83 -1.47
CA ILE A 62 10.80 17.98 -1.15
C ILE A 62 11.56 18.61 0.02
N THR A 63 11.56 17.91 1.13
CA THR A 63 12.34 18.29 2.29
C THR A 63 13.57 17.42 2.35
N ASN A 64 14.68 18.01 2.52
CA ASN A 64 15.93 17.27 2.44
C ASN A 64 16.64 17.25 3.79
#